data_d94fbec4b896ceb468ba279278088e2a
#
_entry.id   d94fbec4b896ceb468ba279278088e2a
#
_cell.length_a   1.000
_cell.length_b   1.000
_cell.length_c   1.000
_cell.angle_alpha   90.00
_cell.angle_beta   90.00
_cell.angle_gamma   90.00
#
_symmetry.space_group_name_H-M   'P 1'
#
loop_
_entity.id
_entity.type
_entity.pdbx_description
1 polymer ?
#
loop_
_entity_poly.entity_id
_entity_poly.type
_entity_poly.pdbx_seq_one_letter_code
_entity_poly.pdbx_strand_id
1 'polypeptide(L)'
;IAANVKIMTLRAVPNKGDEYDKDIVYSIRYAADNGAHIINMSFGKNFSPHSDKVREAITYAESKGVFIVNAAGNDSANIDQKQTYPNDSFYNAPEVSGNLITIGAIGPVINPKMVAPFSNFGIYNLDVFAPGAVIYSTITNDNYQSLSGTSMAAPTVSGVAAILYSYYPKLSPSAVKKVLMQSAVPINFDVVVGNESFKTTLDQVSQTGGVVNAYNALLYVSNHYRSLRKL
;
A
#
# COMPACT_ATOMS: atom_id res chain seq x y z
N ILE A 1 6.30 7.60 -11.91
CA ILE A 1 6.78 6.22 -12.01
C ILE A 1 6.21 5.59 -13.28
N ALA A 2 4.91 5.46 -13.43
CA ALA A 2 4.24 4.89 -14.59
C ALA A 2 3.51 6.00 -15.40
N ALA A 3 4.22 6.70 -16.27
CA ALA A 3 3.73 7.92 -16.91
C ALA A 3 2.55 7.72 -17.89
N ASN A 4 2.41 6.52 -18.46
CA ASN A 4 1.42 6.26 -19.52
C ASN A 4 0.15 5.54 -19.02
N VAL A 5 -0.07 5.46 -17.70
CA VAL A 5 -1.30 4.87 -17.16
C VAL A 5 -2.47 5.84 -17.30
N LYS A 6 -3.68 5.29 -17.44
CA LYS A 6 -4.92 6.04 -17.32
C LYS A 6 -5.34 6.10 -15.87
N ILE A 7 -5.83 7.25 -15.42
CA ILE A 7 -6.30 7.46 -14.05
C ILE A 7 -7.83 7.55 -14.05
N MET A 8 -8.45 6.69 -13.26
CA MET A 8 -9.87 6.75 -12.92
C MET A 8 -10.01 7.43 -11.56
N THR A 9 -10.45 8.67 -11.54
CA THR A 9 -10.63 9.43 -10.29
C THR A 9 -11.97 9.11 -9.67
N LEU A 10 -11.94 8.55 -8.44
CA LEU A 10 -13.12 8.27 -7.63
C LEU A 10 -13.04 9.03 -6.31
N ARG A 11 -14.02 9.87 -6.05
CA ARG A 11 -14.06 10.67 -4.83
C ARG A 11 -14.75 9.89 -3.70
N ALA A 12 -13.97 9.25 -2.84
CA ALA A 12 -14.44 8.51 -1.67
C ALA A 12 -14.39 9.30 -0.36
N VAL A 13 -13.61 10.38 -0.31
CA VAL A 13 -13.37 11.18 0.89
C VAL A 13 -14.14 12.50 0.79
N PRO A 14 -14.92 12.90 1.81
CA PRO A 14 -15.67 14.16 1.82
C PRO A 14 -14.72 15.36 2.00
N ASN A 15 -15.23 16.60 1.82
CA ASN A 15 -14.42 17.81 2.03
C ASN A 15 -14.07 18.05 3.51
N LYS A 16 -14.84 17.47 4.43
CA LYS A 16 -14.64 17.59 5.89
C LYS A 16 -14.99 16.26 6.54
N GLY A 17 -14.18 15.85 7.52
CA GLY A 17 -14.34 14.59 8.23
C GLY A 17 -13.75 13.38 7.48
N ASP A 18 -13.93 12.22 8.06
CA ASP A 18 -13.44 10.95 7.52
C ASP A 18 -14.36 10.42 6.42
N GLU A 19 -13.83 9.51 5.63
CA GLU A 19 -14.58 8.79 4.59
C GLU A 19 -15.66 7.87 5.21
N TYR A 20 -16.81 7.78 4.54
CA TYR A 20 -17.87 6.85 4.93
C TYR A 20 -17.61 5.46 4.32
N ASP A 21 -17.84 4.40 5.12
CA ASP A 21 -17.64 3.00 4.66
C ASP A 21 -18.42 2.70 3.39
N LYS A 22 -19.66 3.22 3.27
CA LYS A 22 -20.48 3.05 2.06
C LYS A 22 -19.81 3.63 0.81
N ASP A 23 -19.17 4.79 0.93
CA ASP A 23 -18.55 5.47 -0.22
C ASP A 23 -17.26 4.75 -0.63
N ILE A 24 -16.53 4.18 0.34
CA ILE A 24 -15.39 3.29 0.07
C ILE A 24 -15.87 2.04 -0.68
N VAL A 25 -16.92 1.36 -0.17
CA VAL A 25 -17.49 0.17 -0.80
C VAL A 25 -17.93 0.44 -2.24
N TYR A 26 -18.67 1.53 -2.47
CA TYR A 26 -19.11 1.89 -3.81
C TYR A 26 -17.95 2.24 -4.74
N SER A 27 -16.95 2.95 -4.25
CA SER A 27 -15.76 3.31 -5.03
C SER A 27 -14.94 2.07 -5.44
N ILE A 28 -14.71 1.13 -4.51
CA ILE A 28 -13.99 -0.12 -4.81
C ILE A 28 -14.77 -0.94 -5.85
N ARG A 29 -16.09 -1.14 -5.66
CA ARG A 29 -16.91 -1.90 -6.60
C ARG A 29 -16.98 -1.23 -7.96
N TYR A 30 -17.20 0.09 -8.00
CA TYR A 30 -17.23 0.85 -9.26
C TYR A 30 -15.91 0.72 -10.02
N ALA A 31 -14.77 0.89 -9.34
CA ALA A 31 -13.46 0.72 -9.98
C ALA A 31 -13.29 -0.68 -10.58
N ALA A 32 -13.66 -1.72 -9.81
CA ALA A 32 -13.55 -3.11 -10.24
C ALA A 32 -14.47 -3.44 -11.43
N ASP A 33 -15.70 -2.92 -11.45
CA ASP A 33 -16.66 -3.14 -12.53
C ASP A 33 -16.33 -2.34 -13.80
N ASN A 34 -15.57 -1.25 -13.68
CA ASN A 34 -15.17 -0.39 -14.80
C ASN A 34 -13.71 -0.61 -15.26
N GLY A 35 -13.13 -1.76 -14.92
CA GLY A 35 -11.86 -2.23 -15.50
C GLY A 35 -10.59 -1.60 -14.92
N ALA A 36 -10.64 -1.11 -13.68
CA ALA A 36 -9.42 -0.75 -12.97
C ALA A 36 -8.54 -1.99 -12.76
N HIS A 37 -7.24 -1.88 -13.00
CA HIS A 37 -6.27 -2.93 -12.69
C HIS A 37 -5.71 -2.75 -11.27
N ILE A 38 -5.60 -1.49 -10.84
CA ILE A 38 -5.04 -1.11 -9.55
C ILE A 38 -5.94 -0.07 -8.90
N ILE A 39 -6.24 -0.24 -7.63
CA ILE A 39 -6.88 0.78 -6.78
C ILE A 39 -5.83 1.29 -5.80
N ASN A 40 -5.67 2.61 -5.72
CA ASN A 40 -4.85 3.27 -4.71
C ASN A 40 -5.74 3.91 -3.66
N MET A 41 -5.57 3.52 -2.40
CA MET A 41 -6.29 4.06 -1.25
C MET A 41 -5.31 4.83 -0.36
N SER A 42 -5.20 6.15 -0.62
CA SER A 42 -4.35 7.08 0.16
C SER A 42 -5.15 7.81 1.24
N PHE A 43 -6.00 7.10 1.95
CA PHE A 43 -6.84 7.58 3.03
C PHE A 43 -6.93 6.53 4.13
N GLY A 44 -7.48 6.91 5.28
CA GLY A 44 -7.72 5.95 6.36
C GLY A 44 -8.26 6.63 7.62
N LYS A 45 -8.87 5.81 8.48
CA LYS A 45 -9.50 6.23 9.72
C LYS A 45 -9.33 5.19 10.83
N ASN A 46 -9.55 5.64 12.06
CA ASN A 46 -9.40 4.80 13.25
C ASN A 46 -10.71 4.08 13.68
N PHE A 47 -11.82 4.37 12.99
CA PHE A 47 -13.12 3.78 13.30
C PHE A 47 -13.92 3.51 12.03
N SER A 48 -14.37 2.27 11.85
CA SER A 48 -15.14 1.82 10.68
C SER A 48 -16.25 0.86 11.16
N PRO A 49 -17.48 1.37 11.35
CA PRO A 49 -18.60 0.58 11.88
C PRO A 49 -19.03 -0.55 10.93
N HIS A 50 -18.75 -0.42 9.64
CA HIS A 50 -19.08 -1.40 8.60
C HIS A 50 -17.81 -1.90 7.88
N SER A 51 -16.72 -2.12 8.64
CA SER A 51 -15.47 -2.63 8.11
C SER A 51 -15.61 -4.01 7.44
N ASP A 52 -16.58 -4.81 7.87
CA ASP A 52 -16.96 -6.08 7.22
C ASP A 52 -17.37 -5.85 5.75
N LYS A 53 -18.19 -4.82 5.48
CA LYS A 53 -18.64 -4.49 4.13
C LYS A 53 -17.50 -3.96 3.25
N VAL A 54 -16.56 -3.25 3.85
CA VAL A 54 -15.35 -2.80 3.14
C VAL A 54 -14.48 -4.01 2.77
N ARG A 55 -14.27 -4.97 3.68
CA ARG A 55 -13.55 -6.22 3.37
C ARG A 55 -14.27 -7.07 2.32
N GLU A 56 -15.60 -7.15 2.33
CA GLU A 56 -16.37 -7.79 1.25
C GLU A 56 -16.12 -7.12 -0.11
N ALA A 57 -15.99 -5.79 -0.15
CA ALA A 57 -15.69 -5.07 -1.39
C ALA A 57 -14.23 -5.30 -1.85
N ILE A 58 -13.28 -5.43 -0.92
CA ILE A 58 -11.88 -5.79 -1.22
C ILE A 58 -11.83 -7.19 -1.85
N THR A 59 -12.49 -8.18 -1.24
CA THR A 59 -12.61 -9.55 -1.80
C THR A 59 -13.32 -9.56 -3.16
N TYR A 60 -14.35 -8.73 -3.33
CA TYR A 60 -15.00 -8.57 -4.62
C TYR A 60 -14.03 -8.04 -5.69
N ALA A 61 -13.24 -7.02 -5.36
CA ALA A 61 -12.23 -6.50 -6.29
C ALA A 61 -11.18 -7.55 -6.65
N GLU A 62 -10.78 -8.43 -5.70
CA GLU A 62 -9.92 -9.58 -5.98
C GLU A 62 -10.55 -10.52 -7.02
N SER A 63 -11.84 -10.85 -6.86
CA SER A 63 -12.56 -11.71 -7.82
C SER A 63 -12.64 -11.14 -9.24
N LYS A 64 -12.44 -9.81 -9.37
CA LYS A 64 -12.35 -9.08 -10.64
C LYS A 64 -10.91 -8.90 -11.14
N GLY A 65 -9.93 -9.42 -10.42
CA GLY A 65 -8.52 -9.31 -10.79
C GLY A 65 -7.91 -7.94 -10.51
N VAL A 66 -8.42 -7.19 -9.53
CA VAL A 66 -7.95 -5.85 -9.17
C VAL A 66 -6.98 -5.91 -8.01
N PHE A 67 -5.83 -5.29 -8.13
CA PHE A 67 -4.84 -5.13 -7.08
C PHE A 67 -5.11 -3.86 -6.28
N ILE A 68 -4.99 -3.91 -4.95
CA ILE A 68 -5.26 -2.77 -4.06
C ILE A 68 -4.00 -2.38 -3.29
N VAL A 69 -3.68 -1.10 -3.30
CA VAL A 69 -2.56 -0.52 -2.54
C VAL A 69 -3.12 0.43 -1.50
N ASN A 70 -2.85 0.15 -0.23
CA ASN A 70 -3.41 0.84 0.92
C ASN A 70 -2.32 1.58 1.71
N ALA A 71 -2.59 2.80 2.15
CA ALA A 71 -1.72 3.56 3.04
C ALA A 71 -1.89 3.09 4.49
N ALA A 72 -0.80 2.85 5.22
CA ALA A 72 -0.84 2.33 6.59
C ALA A 72 -1.39 3.33 7.63
N GLY A 73 -1.36 4.64 7.32
CA GLY A 73 -1.74 5.72 8.23
C GLY A 73 -0.53 6.45 8.84
N ASN A 74 -0.80 7.59 9.49
CA ASN A 74 0.22 8.56 9.88
C ASN A 74 0.18 8.91 11.38
N ASP A 75 -0.18 7.96 12.22
CA ASP A 75 -0.37 8.15 13.66
C ASP A 75 0.84 7.71 14.51
N SER A 76 1.95 7.29 13.87
CA SER A 76 3.11 6.68 14.54
C SER A 76 2.71 5.45 15.36
N ALA A 77 1.67 4.74 14.95
CA ALA A 77 1.02 3.68 15.71
C ALA A 77 1.42 2.28 15.21
N ASN A 78 1.46 1.33 16.14
CA ASN A 78 1.50 -0.09 15.81
C ASN A 78 0.09 -0.57 15.41
N ILE A 79 -0.10 -0.83 14.11
CA ILE A 79 -1.39 -1.24 13.55
C ILE A 79 -1.77 -2.70 13.84
N ASP A 80 -0.86 -3.48 14.41
CA ASP A 80 -1.17 -4.80 14.96
C ASP A 80 -1.92 -4.70 16.30
N GLN A 81 -1.76 -3.58 17.00
CA GLN A 81 -2.40 -3.30 18.30
C GLN A 81 -3.60 -2.36 18.15
N LYS A 82 -3.48 -1.33 17.30
CA LYS A 82 -4.52 -0.35 17.03
C LYS A 82 -4.89 -0.39 15.54
N GLN A 83 -6.01 -1.04 15.21
CA GLN A 83 -6.43 -1.15 13.83
C GLN A 83 -6.69 0.20 13.18
N THR A 84 -6.27 0.30 11.92
CA THR A 84 -6.64 1.37 10.98
C THR A 84 -7.48 0.76 9.85
N TYR A 85 -8.31 1.56 9.22
CA TYR A 85 -9.23 1.15 8.16
C TYR A 85 -9.07 2.05 6.93
N PRO A 86 -9.22 1.52 5.72
CA PRO A 86 -9.50 0.13 5.35
C PRO A 86 -8.39 -0.85 5.74
N ASN A 87 -8.78 -2.11 5.94
CA ASN A 87 -7.84 -3.22 6.11
C ASN A 87 -8.48 -4.52 5.57
N ASP A 88 -7.66 -5.52 5.35
CA ASP A 88 -8.07 -6.84 4.87
C ASP A 88 -7.92 -7.95 5.94
N SER A 89 -7.62 -7.58 7.17
CA SER A 89 -7.58 -8.50 8.31
C SER A 89 -8.37 -7.95 9.49
N PHE A 90 -8.77 -8.83 10.39
CA PHE A 90 -9.42 -8.46 11.65
C PHE A 90 -8.49 -8.81 12.80
N TYR A 91 -7.90 -7.81 13.42
CA TYR A 91 -6.78 -7.97 14.37
C TYR A 91 -5.75 -8.97 13.86
N ASN A 92 -4.83 -9.34 13.92
CA ASN A 92 -3.81 -10.26 13.41
C ASN A 92 -4.36 -11.62 12.89
N ALA A 93 -5.65 -11.66 12.49
CA ALA A 93 -6.22 -12.81 11.79
C ALA A 93 -5.66 -12.88 10.35
N PRO A 94 -5.77 -14.03 9.68
CA PRO A 94 -5.40 -14.11 8.27
C PRO A 94 -6.13 -13.07 7.42
N GLU A 95 -5.43 -12.54 6.44
CA GLU A 95 -5.99 -11.64 5.44
C GLU A 95 -7.18 -12.31 4.73
N VAL A 96 -8.24 -11.56 4.48
CA VAL A 96 -9.43 -12.06 3.75
C VAL A 96 -9.20 -12.12 2.25
N SER A 97 -8.09 -11.56 1.76
CA SER A 97 -7.83 -11.37 0.34
C SER A 97 -6.32 -11.27 0.08
N GLY A 98 -5.86 -11.86 -1.01
CA GLY A 98 -4.46 -11.80 -1.44
C GLY A 98 -4.15 -10.62 -2.36
N ASN A 99 -5.08 -9.68 -2.57
CA ASN A 99 -4.95 -8.59 -3.52
C ASN A 99 -4.62 -7.22 -2.91
N LEU A 100 -4.56 -7.11 -1.58
CA LEU A 100 -4.27 -5.86 -0.90
C LEU A 100 -2.86 -5.86 -0.32
N ILE A 101 -2.16 -4.74 -0.49
CA ILE A 101 -0.85 -4.49 0.11
C ILE A 101 -0.87 -3.19 0.91
N THR A 102 -0.42 -3.23 2.17
CA THR A 102 -0.39 -2.07 3.08
C THR A 102 1.02 -1.48 3.16
N ILE A 103 1.12 -0.16 2.96
CA ILE A 103 2.39 0.53 2.71
C ILE A 103 2.73 1.51 3.82
N GLY A 104 3.91 1.31 4.43
CA GLY A 104 4.56 2.26 5.31
C GLY A 104 5.42 3.29 4.56
N ALA A 105 5.76 4.39 5.22
CA ALA A 105 6.51 5.48 4.62
C ALA A 105 7.95 5.55 5.13
N ILE A 106 8.89 5.73 4.20
CA ILE A 106 10.28 6.10 4.50
C ILE A 106 10.62 7.49 3.96
N GLY A 107 11.67 8.07 4.54
CA GLY A 107 12.30 9.29 4.08
C GLY A 107 13.24 9.07 2.88
N PRO A 108 13.83 10.17 2.37
CA PRO A 108 14.67 10.14 1.16
C PRO A 108 16.07 9.55 1.39
N VAL A 109 16.49 9.37 2.64
CA VAL A 109 17.85 8.91 2.98
C VAL A 109 17.79 7.59 3.73
N ILE A 110 18.54 6.61 3.24
CA ILE A 110 18.67 5.29 3.86
C ILE A 110 19.66 5.37 5.02
N ASN A 111 19.15 5.42 6.23
CA ASN A 111 19.90 5.47 7.49
C ASN A 111 19.02 4.99 8.66
N PRO A 112 19.50 4.92 9.91
CA PRO A 112 18.68 4.50 11.04
C PRO A 112 17.40 5.31 11.29
N LYS A 113 17.28 6.53 10.76
CA LYS A 113 16.07 7.38 10.82
C LYS A 113 15.27 7.38 9.53
N MET A 114 15.42 6.36 8.70
CA MET A 114 14.77 6.29 7.39
C MET A 114 13.24 6.12 7.48
N VAL A 115 12.74 5.41 8.48
CA VAL A 115 11.29 5.30 8.67
C VAL A 115 10.75 6.68 9.06
N ALA A 116 9.73 7.14 8.32
CA ALA A 116 9.14 8.43 8.59
C ALA A 116 8.50 8.45 9.98
N PRO A 117 8.77 9.44 10.84
CA PRO A 117 8.31 9.42 12.24
C PRO A 117 6.80 9.27 12.39
N PHE A 118 6.02 9.76 11.43
CA PHE A 118 4.57 9.65 11.40
C PHE A 118 4.07 8.28 10.94
N SER A 119 4.90 7.49 10.22
CA SER A 119 4.43 6.24 9.62
C SER A 119 3.92 5.26 10.65
N ASN A 120 2.74 4.71 10.43
CA ASN A 120 2.31 3.53 11.12
C ASN A 120 3.20 2.34 10.75
N PHE A 121 3.25 1.34 11.63
CA PHE A 121 4.08 0.15 11.50
C PHE A 121 3.36 -1.06 12.13
N GLY A 122 3.83 -2.28 11.81
CA GLY A 122 3.29 -3.52 12.35
C GLY A 122 3.85 -4.74 11.64
N ILE A 123 4.21 -5.78 12.38
CA ILE A 123 4.82 -6.99 11.81
C ILE A 123 3.81 -7.83 11.02
N TYR A 124 2.50 -7.74 11.35
CA TYR A 124 1.46 -8.54 10.71
C TYR A 124 0.65 -7.77 9.67
N ASN A 125 0.40 -6.49 9.92
CA ASN A 125 -0.54 -5.70 9.12
C ASN A 125 0.13 -4.63 8.23
N LEU A 126 1.47 -4.54 8.24
CA LEU A 126 2.22 -3.71 7.31
C LEU A 126 3.11 -4.60 6.44
N ASP A 127 2.90 -4.57 5.13
CA ASP A 127 3.61 -5.45 4.20
C ASP A 127 5.02 -4.95 3.86
N VAL A 128 5.13 -3.71 3.39
CA VAL A 128 6.39 -3.16 2.86
C VAL A 128 6.46 -1.65 3.05
N PHE A 129 7.66 -1.12 3.14
CA PHE A 129 7.90 0.32 3.13
C PHE A 129 8.18 0.86 1.72
N ALA A 130 7.81 2.12 1.49
CA ALA A 130 8.10 2.84 0.25
C ALA A 130 8.43 4.32 0.53
N PRO A 131 9.09 5.04 -0.40
CA PRO A 131 9.30 6.48 -0.28
C PRO A 131 7.97 7.21 -0.12
N GLY A 132 7.82 7.93 1.00
CA GLY A 132 6.58 8.62 1.37
C GLY A 132 6.81 9.97 2.06
N ALA A 133 8.07 10.37 2.33
CA ALA A 133 8.37 11.68 2.87
C ALA A 133 9.09 12.56 1.84
N VAL A 134 8.71 13.84 1.82
CA VAL A 134 9.25 14.86 0.89
C VAL A 134 9.04 14.46 -0.58
N ILE A 135 7.88 13.96 -0.92
CA ILE A 135 7.52 13.55 -2.29
C ILE A 135 7.01 14.75 -3.06
N TYR A 136 7.79 15.21 -4.03
CA TYR A 136 7.41 16.30 -4.93
C TYR A 136 6.50 15.79 -6.04
N SER A 137 5.29 16.34 -6.13
CA SER A 137 4.29 15.92 -7.11
C SER A 137 3.26 17.02 -7.38
N THR A 138 2.38 16.74 -8.33
CA THR A 138 1.26 17.64 -8.69
C THR A 138 0.26 17.78 -7.55
N ILE A 139 -0.25 18.98 -7.38
CA ILE A 139 -1.40 19.32 -6.52
C ILE A 139 -2.47 20.03 -7.35
N THR A 140 -3.58 20.42 -6.73
CA THR A 140 -4.65 21.18 -7.39
C THR A 140 -4.15 22.52 -7.96
N ASN A 141 -4.88 23.04 -8.98
CA ASN A 141 -4.61 24.33 -9.63
C ASN A 141 -3.25 24.40 -10.37
N ASP A 142 -2.86 23.33 -11.07
CA ASP A 142 -1.62 23.22 -11.85
C ASP A 142 -0.34 23.57 -11.07
N ASN A 143 -0.33 23.26 -9.79
CA ASN A 143 0.81 23.50 -8.93
C ASN A 143 1.52 22.20 -8.56
N TYR A 144 2.71 22.35 -7.98
CA TYR A 144 3.54 21.28 -7.47
C TYR A 144 3.97 21.58 -6.04
N GLN A 145 4.00 20.53 -5.21
CA GLN A 145 4.41 20.66 -3.81
C GLN A 145 5.05 19.37 -3.32
N SER A 146 5.95 19.48 -2.36
CA SER A 146 6.42 18.32 -1.58
C SER A 146 5.47 18.03 -0.44
N LEU A 147 4.95 16.82 -0.42
CA LEU A 147 4.07 16.31 0.64
C LEU A 147 4.70 15.09 1.30
N SER A 148 4.30 14.80 2.52
CA SER A 148 4.75 13.62 3.28
C SER A 148 3.55 12.89 3.87
N GLY A 149 3.59 11.56 3.81
CA GLY A 149 2.56 10.67 4.32
C GLY A 149 2.68 9.27 3.73
N THR A 150 2.09 8.30 4.39
CA THR A 150 1.85 6.97 3.80
C THR A 150 0.94 7.09 2.56
N SER A 151 0.16 8.18 2.48
CA SER A 151 -0.61 8.60 1.30
C SER A 151 0.26 8.88 0.06
N MET A 152 1.56 9.19 0.22
CA MET A 152 2.54 9.37 -0.86
C MET A 152 3.32 8.08 -1.12
N ALA A 153 3.47 7.23 -0.11
CA ALA A 153 4.12 5.92 -0.25
C ALA A 153 3.25 4.94 -1.07
N ALA A 154 1.95 4.89 -0.82
CA ALA A 154 1.02 4.02 -1.52
C ALA A 154 1.03 4.23 -3.06
N PRO A 155 0.90 5.46 -3.62
CA PRO A 155 0.97 5.66 -5.06
C PRO A 155 2.34 5.36 -5.66
N THR A 156 3.43 5.40 -4.88
CA THR A 156 4.73 4.93 -5.33
C THR A 156 4.70 3.44 -5.65
N VAL A 157 4.09 2.62 -4.77
CA VAL A 157 3.91 1.18 -4.98
C VAL A 157 2.90 0.89 -6.09
N SER A 158 1.81 1.67 -6.18
CA SER A 158 0.84 1.58 -7.29
C SER A 158 1.52 1.78 -8.64
N GLY A 159 2.47 2.72 -8.72
CA GLY A 159 3.28 2.94 -9.93
C GLY A 159 4.18 1.76 -10.27
N VAL A 160 4.80 1.11 -9.27
CA VAL A 160 5.60 -0.10 -9.49
C VAL A 160 4.71 -1.26 -9.96
N ALA A 161 3.55 -1.45 -9.33
CA ALA A 161 2.57 -2.45 -9.77
C ALA A 161 2.09 -2.21 -11.20
N ALA A 162 1.87 -0.95 -11.58
CA ALA A 162 1.50 -0.60 -12.96
C ALA A 162 2.59 -0.95 -13.98
N ILE A 163 3.86 -0.76 -13.62
CA ILE A 163 4.98 -1.23 -14.46
C ILE A 163 4.95 -2.75 -14.59
N LEU A 164 4.75 -3.49 -13.50
CA LEU A 164 4.63 -4.96 -13.54
C LEU A 164 3.52 -5.40 -14.49
N TYR A 165 2.32 -4.83 -14.39
CA TYR A 165 1.21 -5.17 -15.29
C TYR A 165 1.48 -4.77 -16.74
N SER A 166 2.23 -3.69 -17.00
CA SER A 166 2.56 -3.30 -18.38
C SER A 166 3.45 -4.32 -19.10
N TYR A 167 4.37 -4.96 -18.38
CA TYR A 167 5.25 -6.00 -18.91
C TYR A 167 4.66 -7.41 -18.79
N TYR A 168 3.86 -7.65 -17.77
CA TYR A 168 3.33 -8.97 -17.41
C TYR A 168 1.81 -8.90 -17.12
N PRO A 169 0.97 -8.59 -18.11
CA PRO A 169 -0.46 -8.30 -17.91
C PRO A 169 -1.31 -9.49 -17.46
N LYS A 170 -0.72 -10.68 -17.37
CA LYS A 170 -1.39 -11.91 -16.92
C LYS A 170 -1.04 -12.30 -15.48
N LEU A 171 -0.33 -11.44 -14.74
CA LEU A 171 -0.14 -11.68 -13.32
C LEU A 171 -1.46 -11.48 -12.57
N SER A 172 -1.77 -12.38 -11.66
CA SER A 172 -2.87 -12.18 -10.72
C SER A 172 -2.52 -11.10 -9.68
N PRO A 173 -3.50 -10.48 -9.02
CA PRO A 173 -3.24 -9.54 -7.93
C PRO A 173 -2.36 -10.13 -6.82
N SER A 174 -2.63 -11.37 -6.42
CA SER A 174 -1.84 -12.09 -5.41
C SER A 174 -0.40 -12.34 -5.88
N ALA A 175 -0.19 -12.60 -7.18
CA ALA A 175 1.16 -12.70 -7.73
C ALA A 175 1.89 -11.35 -7.69
N VAL A 176 1.20 -10.23 -7.97
CA VAL A 176 1.78 -8.88 -7.85
C VAL A 176 2.16 -8.58 -6.41
N LYS A 177 1.26 -8.85 -5.42
CA LYS A 177 1.59 -8.70 -3.98
C LYS A 177 2.85 -9.50 -3.65
N LYS A 178 2.88 -10.78 -4.00
CA LYS A 178 4.03 -11.65 -3.75
C LYS A 178 5.32 -11.12 -4.37
N VAL A 179 5.28 -10.64 -5.60
CA VAL A 179 6.45 -10.05 -6.29
C VAL A 179 6.97 -8.85 -5.52
N LEU A 180 6.10 -7.90 -5.17
CA LEU A 180 6.49 -6.68 -4.46
C LEU A 180 7.11 -6.99 -3.09
N MET A 181 6.56 -7.95 -2.37
CA MET A 181 7.08 -8.37 -1.07
C MET A 181 8.41 -9.13 -1.20
N GLN A 182 8.50 -10.13 -2.10
CA GLN A 182 9.71 -10.98 -2.24
C GLN A 182 10.89 -10.26 -2.91
N SER A 183 10.65 -9.18 -3.61
CA SER A 183 11.68 -8.35 -4.25
C SER A 183 12.07 -7.11 -3.45
N ALA A 184 11.43 -6.88 -2.30
CA ALA A 184 11.76 -5.77 -1.42
C ALA A 184 13.23 -5.85 -0.97
N VAL A 185 13.90 -4.70 -0.92
CA VAL A 185 15.29 -4.62 -0.44
C VAL A 185 15.30 -4.69 1.07
N PRO A 186 15.85 -5.75 1.68
CA PRO A 186 15.90 -5.87 3.12
C PRO A 186 16.83 -4.82 3.72
N ILE A 187 16.49 -4.34 4.92
CA ILE A 187 17.29 -3.39 5.68
C ILE A 187 17.90 -4.13 6.89
N ASN A 188 19.22 -4.26 6.88
CA ASN A 188 19.96 -5.09 7.84
C ASN A 188 20.64 -4.27 8.97
N PHE A 189 20.02 -3.15 9.36
CA PHE A 189 20.48 -2.34 10.48
C PHE A 189 19.26 -1.83 11.28
N ASP A 190 19.50 -1.45 12.52
CA ASP A 190 18.45 -0.91 13.39
C ASP A 190 17.90 0.39 12.85
N VAL A 191 16.58 0.49 12.83
CA VAL A 191 15.84 1.70 12.48
C VAL A 191 15.13 2.28 13.70
N VAL A 192 14.82 3.56 13.64
CA VAL A 192 13.98 4.25 14.62
C VAL A 192 12.57 4.35 14.05
N VAL A 193 11.58 3.91 14.81
CA VAL A 193 10.15 3.99 14.44
C VAL A 193 9.34 4.72 15.50
N GLY A 194 8.27 5.36 15.06
CA GLY A 194 7.38 6.13 15.94
C GLY A 194 8.03 7.40 16.50
N ASN A 195 7.25 8.11 17.30
CA ASN A 195 7.69 9.36 17.95
C ASN A 195 8.62 9.15 19.14
N GLU A 196 8.64 7.94 19.71
CA GLU A 196 9.37 7.63 20.95
C GLU A 196 10.79 7.11 20.73
N SER A 197 11.31 7.22 19.51
CA SER A 197 12.66 6.74 19.17
C SER A 197 12.89 5.25 19.47
N PHE A 198 11.86 4.44 19.31
CA PHE A 198 11.97 2.99 19.46
C PHE A 198 12.91 2.42 18.38
N LYS A 199 14.00 1.80 18.83
CA LYS A 199 14.98 1.16 17.93
C LYS A 199 14.64 -0.32 17.77
N THR A 200 14.58 -0.75 16.50
CA THR A 200 14.31 -2.14 16.15
C THR A 200 14.78 -2.42 14.73
N THR A 201 14.77 -3.65 14.31
CA THR A 201 15.00 -4.02 12.89
C THR A 201 13.71 -3.86 12.09
N LEU A 202 13.83 -3.64 10.78
CA LEU A 202 12.66 -3.36 9.94
C LEU A 202 11.71 -4.58 9.81
N ASP A 203 12.20 -5.79 9.98
CA ASP A 203 11.43 -7.04 10.01
C ASP A 203 10.60 -7.22 11.29
N GLN A 204 10.83 -6.42 12.32
CA GLN A 204 10.00 -6.38 13.53
C GLN A 204 8.85 -5.35 13.41
N VAL A 205 8.78 -4.62 12.32
CA VAL A 205 7.80 -3.54 12.10
C VAL A 205 7.15 -3.57 10.72
N SER A 206 7.43 -4.60 9.92
CA SER A 206 6.75 -4.94 8.67
C SER A 206 6.98 -6.40 8.30
N GLN A 207 6.08 -6.99 7.53
CA GLN A 207 6.19 -8.41 7.10
C GLN A 207 7.47 -8.70 6.31
N THR A 208 7.91 -7.76 5.48
CA THR A 208 9.07 -7.98 4.59
C THR A 208 10.39 -7.53 5.19
N GLY A 209 10.39 -6.69 6.22
CA GLY A 209 11.61 -6.03 6.68
C GLY A 209 12.33 -5.22 5.59
N GLY A 210 11.60 -4.77 4.56
CA GLY A 210 12.21 -4.21 3.36
C GLY A 210 11.49 -3.02 2.76
N VAL A 211 12.16 -2.46 1.74
CA VAL A 211 11.70 -1.32 0.95
C VAL A 211 11.42 -1.77 -0.48
N VAL A 212 10.27 -1.34 -1.06
CA VAL A 212 9.92 -1.67 -2.44
C VAL A 212 11.00 -1.23 -3.42
N ASN A 213 11.27 -2.09 -4.43
CA ASN A 213 12.24 -1.80 -5.47
C ASN A 213 11.72 -2.27 -6.84
N ALA A 214 11.51 -1.32 -7.75
CA ALA A 214 10.94 -1.59 -9.07
C ALA A 214 11.84 -2.49 -9.94
N TYR A 215 13.15 -2.28 -9.90
CA TYR A 215 14.11 -3.08 -10.66
C TYR A 215 14.12 -4.54 -10.18
N ASN A 216 14.23 -4.73 -8.87
CA ASN A 216 14.19 -6.08 -8.28
C ASN A 216 12.87 -6.78 -8.56
N ALA A 217 11.74 -6.04 -8.55
CA ALA A 217 10.43 -6.59 -8.85
C ALA A 217 10.36 -7.13 -10.29
N LEU A 218 10.83 -6.36 -11.27
CA LEU A 218 10.91 -6.81 -12.67
C LEU A 218 11.85 -8.00 -12.83
N LEU A 219 13.02 -7.97 -12.20
CA LEU A 219 13.98 -9.08 -12.23
C LEU A 219 13.40 -10.35 -11.61
N TYR A 220 12.71 -10.21 -10.47
CA TYR A 220 12.05 -11.32 -9.80
C TYR A 220 11.01 -11.99 -10.71
N VAL A 221 10.13 -11.18 -11.34
CA VAL A 221 9.14 -11.73 -12.27
C VAL A 221 9.81 -12.40 -13.45
N SER A 222 10.82 -11.78 -14.06
CA SER A 222 11.55 -12.37 -15.20
C SER A 222 12.05 -13.79 -14.90
N ASN A 223 12.55 -14.00 -13.69
CA ASN A 223 13.12 -15.28 -13.25
C ASN A 223 12.04 -16.31 -12.80
N HIS A 224 10.86 -15.84 -12.36
CA HIS A 224 9.84 -16.68 -11.73
C HIS A 224 8.50 -16.68 -12.47
N TYR A 225 8.39 -16.08 -13.66
CA TYR A 225 7.11 -15.84 -14.33
C TYR A 225 6.23 -17.09 -14.51
N ARG A 226 6.84 -18.23 -14.85
CA ARG A 226 6.10 -19.48 -15.05
C ARG A 226 5.40 -19.97 -13.78
N SER A 227 6.02 -19.80 -12.62
CA SER A 227 5.44 -20.17 -11.31
C SER A 227 4.40 -19.18 -10.83
N LEU A 228 4.65 -17.89 -11.05
CA LEU A 228 3.74 -16.80 -10.67
C LEU A 228 2.41 -16.83 -11.42
N ARG A 229 2.37 -17.34 -12.65
CA ARG A 229 1.13 -17.50 -13.44
C ARG A 229 0.18 -18.59 -12.91
N LYS A 230 0.59 -19.36 -11.92
CA LYS A 230 -0.23 -20.42 -11.31
C LYS A 230 -0.88 -19.95 -9.99
N LEU A 231 -0.56 -18.76 -9.51
CA LEU A 231 -1.14 -18.08 -8.37
C LEU A 231 -2.31 -17.20 -8.82
#